data_6571ee3b81da7e5a5e91b1c34c47e8ef
#
_entry.id   6571ee3b81da7e5a5e91b1c34c47e8ef
#
_cell.length_a   1.000
_cell.length_b   1.000
_cell.length_c   1.000
_cell.angle_alpha   90.00
_cell.angle_beta   90.00
_cell.angle_gamma   90.00
#
_symmetry.space_group_name_H-M   'P 1'
#
loop_
_entity.id
_entity.type
_entity.pdbx_description
1 polymer ?
#
loop_
_entity_poly.entity_id
_entity_poly.type
_entity_poly.pdbx_seq_one_letter_code
_entity_poly.pdbx_strand_id
1 'polypeptide(L)' 'MYNVRFVDAVHGETEENFETYDEAMEYWNNYADTETCVAGVLMDLDNCEIIWNFDDREAE' A
#
# COMPACT_ATOMS: atom_id res chain seq x y z
N MET A 1 -0.65 -4.31 -14.20
CA MET A 1 0.37 -4.12 -13.17
C MET A 1 -0.20 -3.34 -12.00
N TYR A 2 0.23 -3.66 -10.81
CA TYR A 2 -0.26 -3.04 -9.58
C TYR A 2 0.88 -2.40 -8.81
N ASN A 3 0.60 -1.25 -8.23
CA ASN A 3 1.58 -0.51 -7.43
C ASN A 3 1.09 -0.44 -5.99
N VAL A 4 1.94 -0.83 -5.06
CA VAL A 4 1.66 -0.74 -3.63
C VAL A 4 2.65 0.22 -3.01
N ARG A 5 2.14 1.22 -2.31
CA ARG A 5 2.97 2.20 -1.61
C ARG A 5 2.54 2.26 -0.15
N PHE A 6 3.51 2.19 0.74
CA PHE A 6 3.26 2.35 2.17
C PHE A 6 4.13 3.44 2.76
N VAL A 7 3.60 4.12 3.75
CA VAL A 7 4.36 5.06 4.58
C VAL A 7 4.43 4.46 5.97
N ASP A 8 5.64 4.27 6.46
CA ASP A 8 5.92 3.66 7.75
C ASP A 8 6.60 4.69 8.64
N ALA A 9 6.14 4.83 9.88
CA ALA A 9 6.68 5.82 10.81
C ALA A 9 8.15 5.55 11.18
N VAL A 10 8.58 4.30 11.07
CA VAL A 10 9.94 3.90 11.43
C VAL A 10 10.84 3.80 10.21
N HIS A 11 10.34 3.20 9.13
CA HIS A 11 11.14 2.90 7.93
C HIS A 11 10.97 3.88 6.79
N GLY A 12 10.00 4.79 6.89
CA GLY A 12 9.74 5.75 5.84
C GLY A 12 8.82 5.19 4.75
N GLU A 13 8.94 5.74 3.55
CA GLU A 13 8.09 5.35 2.44
C GLU A 13 8.69 4.18 1.66
N THR A 14 7.85 3.20 1.34
CA THR A 14 8.23 2.06 0.50
C THR A 14 7.24 1.92 -0.65
N GLU A 15 7.73 1.41 -1.79
CA GLU A 15 6.92 1.23 -2.98
C GLU A 15 7.36 -0.03 -3.71
N GLU A 16 6.38 -0.83 -4.15
CA GLU A 16 6.64 -2.05 -4.92
C GLU A 16 5.62 -2.21 -6.03
N ASN A 17 6.06 -2.83 -7.14
CA ASN A 17 5.20 -3.14 -8.27
C ASN A 17 5.00 -4.64 -8.37
N PHE A 18 3.80 -5.06 -8.74
CA PHE A 18 3.43 -6.47 -8.89
C PHE A 18 2.69 -6.68 -10.20
N GLU A 19 2.89 -7.85 -10.80
CA GLU A 19 2.23 -8.18 -12.05
C GLU A 19 0.79 -8.64 -11.86
N THR A 20 0.49 -9.25 -10.72
CA THR A 20 -0.84 -9.78 -10.45
C THR A 20 -1.45 -9.15 -9.19
N TYR A 21 -2.78 -9.13 -9.17
CA TYR A 21 -3.53 -8.65 -8.02
C TYR A 21 -3.24 -9.47 -6.77
N ASP A 22 -3.14 -10.79 -6.92
CA ASP A 22 -2.91 -11.68 -5.80
C ASP A 22 -1.57 -11.39 -5.11
N GLU A 23 -0.53 -11.14 -5.89
CA GLU A 23 0.78 -10.79 -5.34
C GLU A 23 0.72 -9.46 -4.60
N ALA A 24 0.04 -8.49 -5.18
CA ALA A 24 -0.10 -7.17 -4.56
C ALA A 24 -0.87 -7.26 -3.24
N MET A 25 -1.94 -8.05 -3.22
CA MET A 25 -2.75 -8.21 -2.00
C MET A 25 -2.00 -8.98 -0.92
N GLU A 26 -1.17 -9.94 -1.29
CA GLU A 26 -0.35 -10.65 -0.32
C GLU A 26 0.63 -9.68 0.36
N TYR A 27 1.28 -8.85 -0.42
CA TYR A 27 2.18 -7.83 0.11
C TYR A 27 1.43 -6.83 0.99
N TRP A 28 0.27 -6.40 0.54
CA TRP A 28 -0.60 -5.48 1.27
C TRP A 28 -0.96 -6.04 2.65
N ASN A 29 -1.43 -7.29 2.69
CA ASN A 29 -1.85 -7.91 3.93
C ASN A 29 -0.70 -8.10 4.92
N ASN A 30 0.49 -8.36 4.39
CA ASN A 30 1.66 -8.56 5.25
C ASN A 30 2.18 -7.24 5.83
N TYR A 31 1.98 -6.14 5.12
CA TYR A 31 2.57 -4.86 5.51
C TYR A 31 1.58 -3.91 6.17
N ALA A 32 0.34 -3.91 5.72
CA ALA A 32 -0.66 -2.97 6.22
C ALA A 32 -1.00 -3.17 7.70
N ASP A 33 -0.80 -4.39 8.18
CA ASP A 33 -1.11 -4.73 9.57
C ASP A 33 0.04 -4.42 10.54
N THR A 34 1.17 -3.91 10.05
CA THR A 34 2.25 -3.53 10.96
C THR A 34 1.84 -2.30 11.77
N GLU A 35 2.21 -2.30 13.05
CA GLU A 35 1.83 -1.21 13.96
C GLU A 35 2.43 0.13 13.57
N THR A 36 3.55 0.11 12.85
CA THR A 36 4.23 1.34 12.44
C THR A 36 3.78 1.88 11.10
N CYS A 37 2.95 1.13 10.36
CA CYS A 37 2.45 1.58 9.07
C CYS A 37 1.34 2.60 9.27
N VAL A 38 1.53 3.79 8.74
CA VAL A 38 0.60 4.90 8.95
C VAL A 38 -0.25 5.23 7.72
N ALA A 39 0.16 4.78 6.54
CA ALA A 39 -0.61 5.01 5.32
C ALA A 39 -0.28 3.97 4.27
N GLY A 40 -1.21 3.73 3.37
CA GLY A 40 -0.98 2.80 2.28
C GLY A 40 -1.92 3.06 1.11
N VAL A 41 -1.43 2.76 -0.11
CA VAL A 41 -2.20 2.87 -1.34
C VAL A 41 -1.90 1.67 -2.22
N LEU A 42 -2.95 1.02 -2.71
CA LEU A 42 -2.85 -0.02 -3.73
C LEU A 42 -3.53 0.50 -4.99
N MET A 43 -2.77 0.61 -6.06
CA MET A 43 -3.25 1.20 -7.31
C MET A 43 -3.11 0.22 -8.47
N ASP A 44 -4.12 0.22 -9.35
CA ASP A 44 -4.08 -0.49 -10.61
C ASP A 44 -3.53 0.47 -11.66
N LEU A 45 -2.30 0.22 -12.09
CA LEU A 45 -1.61 1.09 -13.04
C LEU A 45 -2.18 1.00 -14.46
N ASP A 46 -2.77 -0.13 -14.82
CA ASP A 46 -3.36 -0.30 -16.16
C ASP A 46 -4.60 0.58 -16.34
N ASN A 47 -5.36 0.75 -15.29
CA ASN A 47 -6.59 1.55 -15.30
C ASN A 47 -6.45 2.88 -14.57
N CYS A 48 -5.29 3.14 -13.98
CA CYS A 48 -5.04 4.33 -13.16
C CYS A 48 -6.08 4.49 -12.06
N GLU A 49 -6.40 3.40 -11.39
CA GLU A 49 -7.46 3.36 -10.41
C GLU A 49 -6.93 2.95 -9.04
N ILE A 50 -7.37 3.65 -8.00
CA ILE A 50 -7.02 3.29 -6.62
C ILE A 50 -7.97 2.21 -6.15
N ILE A 51 -7.42 1.04 -5.77
CA ILE A 51 -8.21 -0.10 -5.31
C ILE A 51 -8.41 -0.03 -3.79
N TRP A 52 -7.32 0.21 -3.05
CA TRP A 52 -7.35 0.33 -1.60
C TRP A 52 -6.51 1.52 -1.17
N ASN A 53 -6.95 2.20 -0.13
CA ASN A 53 -6.11 3.22 0.50
C ASN A 53 -6.52 3.40 1.96
N PHE A 54 -5.56 3.84 2.75
CA PHE A 54 -5.83 4.29 4.12
C PHE A 54 -4.77 5.31 4.51
N ASP A 55 -5.10 6.19 5.44
CA ASP A 55 -4.15 7.19 5.91
C ASP A 55 -4.50 7.60 7.34
N ASP A 56 -3.75 7.03 8.29
CA ASP A 56 -3.98 7.30 9.71
C ASP A 56 -3.42 8.66 10.15
N ARG A 57 -2.63 9.31 9.29
CA ARG A 57 -2.07 10.60 9.63
C ARG A 57 -3.13 11.71 9.69
N GLU A 58 -4.26 11.48 9.07
CA GLU A 58 -5.37 12.42 9.07
C GLU A 58 -6.39 12.15 10.16
N ALA A 59 -6.18 11.13 10.97
CA ALA A 59 -7.14 10.67 11.97
C ALA A 59 -7.07 11.46 13.28
N GLU A 60 -6.80 12.72 13.22
CA GLU A 60 -6.70 13.53 14.42
C GLU A 60 -8.00 14.27 14.72
#